data_fecb08af13e80260789da1dea94ae50b
#
_entry.id   fecb08af13e80260789da1dea94ae50b
#
_cell.length_a   1.000
_cell.length_b   1.000
_cell.length_c   1.000
_cell.angle_alpha   90.00
_cell.angle_beta   90.00
_cell.angle_gamma   90.00
#
_symmetry.space_group_name_H-M   'P 1'
#
loop_
_entity.id
_entity.type
_entity.pdbx_description
1 polymer ?
#
loop_
_entity_poly.entity_id
_entity_poly.type
_entity_poly.pdbx_seq_one_letter_code
_entity_poly.pdbx_strand_id
1 'polypeptide(L)'
;MAELIYGGTGVWFMIGALLVFFMQCGFAMVETGFTRAKNAGNIIMKNLMDFCIGTVVFSLLGFGLMMSEDYVAGFIGVPNLNMFTDWMNFDWNSFVFQLVFCATAATIVSGAMAERTKFSAYCVYSAIISLVVYPIEAGWVWNGQGWLAQLGCIDFAGSIVIHMVGGISALVGAIILGPRIGKYGKNGKVNAIPGHSITLGALGVFILWFAWYGFNGAAAEDGARLGHILLTTTIAPAVATVTTMLFTWIKNGKPDVSMCLNASLAGLVAITAGCADVDAIGAAVIGIVSGILIVVAVEFVDIKLKIDDPVGAFSVHGVNGMWGGLAVGLFATGNGQNGITGLFYGGGFAQLGKQALGIVTIVAWTVVCMIIVFTIIKKTVGLRVTKDEEMKGLDICEHGLISAYADFMPIGVGTASLDETFDVDSNVPVTQAVPVQLAGKYDMATDGTKITKIDILLKQSKLEALKEEMDKLGITGMTVSQVLGCGAQKGKAEYYRGVAIESNLLPKMKVEIVVCKVPVKAVVDAAVKALYTGHIGDGKIFIYDVEDVVKVRTGETGYDAMQDVE
;
A
#
# COMPACT_ATOMS: atom_id res chain seq x y z
N MET A 1 -29.35 -9.54 29.25
CA MET A 1 -28.13 -8.72 29.20
C MET A 1 -27.11 -9.26 28.16
N ALA A 2 -26.80 -10.57 28.13
CA ALA A 2 -25.92 -11.15 27.12
C ALA A 2 -26.45 -10.93 25.68
N GLU A 3 -27.70 -11.16 25.43
CA GLU A 3 -28.34 -10.93 24.13
C GLU A 3 -28.30 -9.45 23.71
N LEU A 4 -28.44 -8.51 24.66
CA LEU A 4 -28.34 -7.07 24.41
C LEU A 4 -26.89 -6.64 24.04
N ILE A 5 -25.88 -7.38 24.49
CA ILE A 5 -24.47 -7.02 24.31
C ILE A 5 -23.83 -7.79 23.14
N TYR A 6 -24.14 -9.08 23.00
CA TYR A 6 -23.44 -9.99 22.08
C TYR A 6 -24.31 -10.59 20.96
N GLY A 7 -25.64 -10.54 21.07
CA GLY A 7 -26.53 -11.03 20.03
C GLY A 7 -26.51 -10.17 18.76
N GLY A 8 -27.08 -10.66 17.67
CA GLY A 8 -27.15 -9.96 16.38
C GLY A 8 -27.82 -8.58 16.42
N THR A 9 -28.56 -8.29 17.50
CA THR A 9 -29.13 -6.97 17.82
C THR A 9 -28.31 -6.21 18.87
N GLY A 10 -27.21 -6.79 19.34
CA GLY A 10 -26.45 -6.26 20.46
C GLY A 10 -25.57 -5.07 20.11
N VAL A 11 -25.29 -4.23 21.11
CA VAL A 11 -24.40 -3.07 20.96
C VAL A 11 -23.01 -3.46 20.47
N TRP A 12 -22.46 -4.60 20.94
CA TRP A 12 -21.15 -5.06 20.52
C TRP A 12 -21.11 -5.44 19.03
N PHE A 13 -22.16 -6.07 18.52
CA PHE A 13 -22.28 -6.40 17.09
C PHE A 13 -22.22 -5.14 16.22
N MET A 14 -22.94 -4.08 16.62
CA MET A 14 -22.91 -2.81 15.90
C MET A 14 -21.56 -2.09 16.00
N ILE A 15 -20.91 -2.13 17.19
CA ILE A 15 -19.55 -1.61 17.33
C ILE A 15 -18.60 -2.36 16.38
N GLY A 16 -18.72 -3.68 16.26
CA GLY A 16 -17.98 -4.47 15.31
C GLY A 16 -18.19 -4.02 13.87
N ALA A 17 -19.43 -3.78 13.45
CA ALA A 17 -19.74 -3.25 12.12
C ALA A 17 -19.08 -1.88 11.86
N LEU A 18 -19.08 -0.98 12.84
CA LEU A 18 -18.40 0.32 12.74
C LEU A 18 -16.88 0.18 12.65
N LEU A 19 -16.28 -0.76 13.39
CA LEU A 19 -14.84 -1.07 13.27
C LEU A 19 -14.51 -1.61 11.88
N VAL A 20 -15.34 -2.48 11.30
CA VAL A 20 -15.15 -2.98 9.93
C VAL A 20 -15.31 -1.87 8.89
N PHE A 21 -16.27 -0.94 9.07
CA PHE A 21 -16.34 0.26 8.24
C PHE A 21 -15.01 1.04 8.27
N PHE A 22 -14.41 1.18 9.44
CA PHE A 22 -13.14 1.88 9.59
C PHE A 22 -11.97 1.18 8.89
N MET A 23 -12.10 -0.11 8.52
CA MET A 23 -11.12 -0.79 7.66
C MET A 23 -10.98 -0.15 6.29
N GLN A 24 -11.99 0.56 5.77
CA GLN A 24 -11.86 1.29 4.49
C GLN A 24 -10.74 2.33 4.56
N CYS A 25 -10.60 3.02 5.71
CA CYS A 25 -9.47 3.91 5.96
C CYS A 25 -8.14 3.15 5.96
N GLY A 26 -8.08 2.00 6.63
CA GLY A 26 -6.89 1.15 6.69
C GLY A 26 -6.44 0.68 5.31
N PHE A 27 -7.35 0.15 4.49
CA PHE A 27 -7.06 -0.25 3.11
C PHE A 27 -6.58 0.92 2.26
N ALA A 28 -7.26 2.07 2.33
CA ALA A 28 -6.83 3.26 1.62
C ALA A 28 -5.40 3.68 1.97
N MET A 29 -5.01 3.60 3.25
CA MET A 29 -3.66 3.94 3.70
C MET A 29 -2.61 2.92 3.26
N VAL A 30 -2.91 1.61 3.36
CA VAL A 30 -2.00 0.53 2.90
C VAL A 30 -1.77 0.66 1.41
N GLU A 31 -2.85 0.74 0.62
CA GLU A 31 -2.77 0.82 -0.84
C GLU A 31 -2.04 2.08 -1.30
N THR A 32 -2.37 3.24 -0.72
CA THR A 32 -1.71 4.50 -1.02
C THR A 32 -0.22 4.45 -0.67
N GLY A 33 0.12 3.94 0.51
CA GLY A 33 1.51 3.88 0.96
C GLY A 33 2.39 2.96 0.11
N PHE A 34 1.85 1.84 -0.38
CA PHE A 34 2.58 0.84 -1.18
C PHE A 34 2.58 1.12 -2.68
N THR A 35 1.99 2.22 -3.12
CA THR A 35 1.97 2.65 -4.50
C THR A 35 2.68 3.99 -4.69
N ARG A 36 2.84 4.45 -5.94
CA ARG A 36 3.55 5.70 -6.25
C ARG A 36 2.68 6.92 -5.98
N ALA A 37 3.29 7.99 -5.44
CA ALA A 37 2.63 9.23 -5.01
C ALA A 37 1.70 9.87 -6.06
N LYS A 38 2.05 9.76 -7.34
CA LYS A 38 1.28 10.31 -8.47
C LYS A 38 -0.10 9.65 -8.69
N ASN A 39 -0.44 8.64 -7.89
CA ASN A 39 -1.71 7.93 -7.95
C ASN A 39 -2.44 7.93 -6.59
N ALA A 40 -1.93 8.67 -5.59
CA ALA A 40 -2.46 8.62 -4.23
C ALA A 40 -3.92 9.10 -4.14
N GLY A 41 -4.25 10.19 -4.82
CA GLY A 41 -5.61 10.72 -4.89
C GLY A 41 -6.58 9.77 -5.60
N ASN A 42 -6.14 9.15 -6.70
CA ASN A 42 -6.92 8.12 -7.41
C ASN A 42 -7.22 6.91 -6.51
N ILE A 43 -6.24 6.47 -5.72
CA ILE A 43 -6.41 5.32 -4.81
C ILE A 43 -7.40 5.64 -3.70
N ILE A 44 -7.29 6.82 -3.07
CA ILE A 44 -8.24 7.26 -2.05
C ILE A 44 -9.66 7.34 -2.63
N MET A 45 -9.80 7.91 -3.84
CA MET A 45 -11.10 8.01 -4.52
C MET A 45 -11.68 6.63 -4.84
N LYS A 46 -10.88 5.67 -5.26
CA LYS A 46 -11.31 4.28 -5.49
C LYS A 46 -11.86 3.64 -4.22
N ASN A 47 -11.09 3.69 -3.12
CA ASN A 47 -11.49 3.11 -1.85
C ASN A 47 -12.78 3.75 -1.29
N LEU A 48 -12.95 5.07 -1.45
CA LEU A 48 -14.20 5.74 -1.07
C LEU A 48 -15.37 5.25 -1.93
N MET A 49 -15.16 5.12 -3.25
CA MET A 49 -16.22 4.69 -4.18
C MET A 49 -16.59 3.22 -4.01
N ASP A 50 -15.68 2.34 -3.59
CA ASP A 50 -16.04 0.95 -3.25
C ASP A 50 -17.13 0.90 -2.21
N PHE A 51 -16.97 1.63 -1.14
CA PHE A 51 -17.97 1.67 -0.09
C PHE A 51 -19.27 2.32 -0.57
N CYS A 52 -19.19 3.47 -1.26
CA CYS A 52 -20.37 4.20 -1.71
C CYS A 52 -21.17 3.42 -2.78
N ILE A 53 -20.51 2.91 -3.80
CA ILE A 53 -21.13 2.13 -4.87
C ILE A 53 -21.65 0.81 -4.30
N GLY A 54 -20.81 0.11 -3.51
CA GLY A 54 -21.18 -1.12 -2.83
C GLY A 54 -22.43 -0.95 -2.00
N THR A 55 -22.52 0.13 -1.20
CA THR A 55 -23.72 0.45 -0.41
C THR A 55 -24.97 0.53 -1.29
N VAL A 56 -24.91 1.28 -2.38
CA VAL A 56 -26.08 1.45 -3.27
C VAL A 56 -26.54 0.13 -3.86
N VAL A 57 -25.62 -0.62 -4.49
CA VAL A 57 -26.01 -1.84 -5.22
C VAL A 57 -26.34 -3.01 -4.29
N PHE A 58 -25.66 -3.11 -3.14
CA PHE A 58 -25.92 -4.12 -2.13
C PHE A 58 -27.29 -3.90 -1.47
N SER A 59 -27.66 -2.63 -1.21
CA SER A 59 -29.00 -2.27 -0.71
C SER A 59 -30.11 -2.62 -1.68
N LEU A 60 -29.87 -2.44 -2.99
CA LEU A 60 -30.89 -2.70 -4.01
C LEU A 60 -31.14 -4.19 -4.25
N LEU A 61 -30.09 -4.99 -4.30
CA LEU A 61 -30.18 -6.38 -4.71
C LEU A 61 -29.27 -7.32 -3.93
N GLY A 62 -28.01 -6.90 -3.63
CA GLY A 62 -26.99 -7.79 -3.09
C GLY A 62 -27.39 -8.45 -1.77
N PHE A 63 -27.92 -7.68 -0.82
CA PHE A 63 -28.35 -8.23 0.47
C PHE A 63 -29.46 -9.27 0.31
N GLY A 64 -30.43 -9.03 -0.57
CA GLY A 64 -31.49 -9.98 -0.86
C GLY A 64 -30.97 -11.27 -1.51
N LEU A 65 -30.02 -11.17 -2.43
CA LEU A 65 -29.38 -12.36 -3.03
C LEU A 65 -28.63 -13.21 -1.99
N MET A 66 -28.06 -12.57 -0.95
CA MET A 66 -27.27 -13.21 0.08
C MET A 66 -28.11 -13.78 1.22
N MET A 67 -29.01 -12.96 1.78
CA MET A 67 -29.63 -13.19 3.10
C MET A 67 -31.16 -13.39 3.04
N SER A 68 -31.74 -13.54 1.84
CA SER A 68 -33.19 -13.82 1.72
C SER A 68 -33.59 -15.09 2.47
N GLU A 69 -34.76 -15.08 3.08
CA GLU A 69 -35.40 -16.27 3.66
C GLU A 69 -35.84 -17.26 2.57
N ASP A 70 -36.21 -16.76 1.38
CA ASP A 70 -36.50 -17.55 0.20
C ASP A 70 -35.21 -17.86 -0.56
N TYR A 71 -34.69 -19.06 -0.41
CA TYR A 71 -33.41 -19.47 -1.01
C TYR A 71 -33.59 -20.61 -2.00
N VAL A 72 -33.32 -20.37 -3.29
CA VAL A 72 -33.56 -21.34 -4.36
C VAL A 72 -32.48 -22.41 -4.37
N ALA A 73 -32.87 -23.63 -4.09
CA ALA A 73 -32.04 -24.86 -4.15
C ALA A 73 -30.70 -24.73 -3.38
N GLY A 74 -30.58 -23.88 -2.41
CA GLY A 74 -29.34 -23.62 -1.67
C GLY A 74 -28.30 -22.77 -2.39
N PHE A 75 -28.62 -22.21 -3.57
CA PHE A 75 -27.64 -21.50 -4.40
C PHE A 75 -27.83 -19.98 -4.46
N ILE A 76 -29.06 -19.47 -4.39
CA ILE A 76 -29.31 -18.03 -4.56
C ILE A 76 -30.57 -17.60 -3.83
N GLY A 77 -30.49 -16.51 -3.10
CA GLY A 77 -31.65 -15.88 -2.47
C GLY A 77 -32.55 -15.21 -3.51
N VAL A 78 -33.86 -15.27 -3.26
CA VAL A 78 -34.83 -14.50 -4.03
C VAL A 78 -34.85 -13.08 -3.46
N PRO A 79 -34.37 -12.07 -4.20
CA PRO A 79 -34.34 -10.70 -3.70
C PRO A 79 -35.72 -10.20 -3.33
N ASN A 80 -35.83 -9.55 -2.19
CA ASN A 80 -37.03 -8.82 -1.78
C ASN A 80 -36.66 -7.35 -1.53
N LEU A 81 -37.67 -6.51 -1.47
CA LEU A 81 -37.53 -5.08 -1.21
C LEU A 81 -37.94 -4.73 0.22
N ASN A 82 -37.90 -5.67 1.17
CA ASN A 82 -38.35 -5.49 2.55
C ASN A 82 -37.66 -4.30 3.24
N MET A 83 -36.41 -4.04 2.89
CA MET A 83 -35.69 -2.85 3.33
C MET A 83 -36.47 -1.55 3.07
N PHE A 84 -37.23 -1.47 1.98
CA PHE A 84 -37.96 -0.29 1.56
C PHE A 84 -39.47 -0.40 1.87
N THR A 85 -40.03 -1.61 1.92
CA THR A 85 -41.47 -1.84 2.05
C THR A 85 -41.88 -2.21 3.47
N ASP A 86 -40.97 -2.81 4.25
CA ASP A 86 -41.23 -3.21 5.66
C ASP A 86 -40.03 -2.84 6.57
N TRP A 87 -39.61 -1.59 6.49
CA TRP A 87 -38.43 -1.10 7.18
C TRP A 87 -38.51 -1.22 8.72
N MET A 88 -39.69 -1.31 9.30
CA MET A 88 -39.86 -1.47 10.75
C MET A 88 -39.46 -2.84 11.27
N ASN A 89 -39.61 -3.88 10.46
CA ASN A 89 -39.28 -5.27 10.81
C ASN A 89 -37.98 -5.75 10.13
N PHE A 90 -37.32 -4.90 9.33
CA PHE A 90 -36.10 -5.24 8.63
C PHE A 90 -34.93 -5.37 9.60
N ASP A 91 -34.07 -6.41 9.42
CA ASP A 91 -32.86 -6.61 10.24
C ASP A 91 -31.71 -5.69 9.80
N TRP A 92 -31.78 -4.46 10.30
CA TRP A 92 -30.79 -3.43 10.01
C TRP A 92 -29.38 -3.78 10.50
N ASN A 93 -29.26 -4.50 11.59
CA ASN A 93 -27.96 -4.86 12.17
C ASN A 93 -27.23 -5.85 11.28
N SER A 94 -27.92 -6.89 10.85
CA SER A 94 -27.38 -7.86 9.87
C SER A 94 -27.05 -7.15 8.55
N PHE A 95 -27.92 -6.29 8.06
CA PHE A 95 -27.67 -5.53 6.84
C PHE A 95 -26.36 -4.71 6.90
N VAL A 96 -26.19 -3.88 7.92
CA VAL A 96 -25.02 -3.01 8.06
C VAL A 96 -23.74 -3.84 8.21
N PHE A 97 -23.79 -4.93 8.96
CA PHE A 97 -22.64 -5.81 9.14
C PHE A 97 -22.24 -6.50 7.84
N GLN A 98 -23.20 -7.05 7.09
CA GLN A 98 -22.94 -7.69 5.80
C GLN A 98 -22.51 -6.70 4.71
N LEU A 99 -23.01 -5.46 4.76
CA LEU A 99 -22.60 -4.40 3.86
C LEU A 99 -21.12 -4.08 3.99
N VAL A 100 -20.60 -3.90 5.20
CA VAL A 100 -19.19 -3.56 5.42
C VAL A 100 -18.26 -4.72 5.06
N PHE A 101 -18.73 -5.95 5.16
CA PHE A 101 -18.03 -7.15 4.68
C PHE A 101 -17.99 -7.22 3.14
N CYS A 102 -19.11 -6.95 2.50
CA CYS A 102 -19.20 -6.85 1.04
C CYS A 102 -18.22 -5.80 0.48
N ALA A 103 -18.19 -4.61 1.09
CA ALA A 103 -17.27 -3.55 0.70
C ALA A 103 -15.80 -3.98 0.87
N THR A 104 -15.47 -4.74 1.92
CA THR A 104 -14.11 -5.27 2.12
C THR A 104 -13.69 -6.20 0.99
N ALA A 105 -14.56 -7.11 0.53
CA ALA A 105 -14.25 -8.01 -0.59
C ALA A 105 -13.96 -7.25 -1.89
N ALA A 106 -14.71 -6.18 -2.19
CA ALA A 106 -14.51 -5.35 -3.36
C ALA A 106 -13.21 -4.53 -3.29
N THR A 107 -12.92 -3.94 -2.10
CA THR A 107 -11.74 -3.11 -1.87
C THR A 107 -10.42 -3.88 -2.08
N ILE A 108 -10.34 -5.15 -1.70
CA ILE A 108 -9.14 -5.99 -1.88
C ILE A 108 -8.66 -6.01 -3.33
N VAL A 109 -9.56 -5.98 -4.29
CA VAL A 109 -9.23 -6.03 -5.73
C VAL A 109 -8.48 -4.78 -6.19
N SER A 110 -8.77 -3.63 -5.57
CA SER A 110 -8.16 -2.33 -5.89
C SER A 110 -6.63 -2.40 -5.88
N GLY A 111 -6.04 -3.01 -4.87
CA GLY A 111 -4.61 -3.05 -4.66
C GLY A 111 -3.82 -3.72 -5.77
N ALA A 112 -4.29 -4.87 -6.27
CA ALA A 112 -3.63 -5.60 -7.35
C ALA A 112 -3.71 -4.89 -8.70
N MET A 113 -4.71 -4.05 -8.90
CA MET A 113 -4.98 -3.34 -10.14
C MET A 113 -4.54 -1.85 -10.09
N ALA A 114 -3.91 -1.44 -9.00
CA ALA A 114 -3.50 -0.07 -8.76
C ALA A 114 -2.56 0.49 -9.84
N GLU A 115 -2.58 1.82 -10.00
CA GLU A 115 -1.70 2.63 -10.85
C GLU A 115 -1.94 2.55 -12.38
N ARG A 116 -2.81 1.65 -12.88
CA ARG A 116 -3.00 1.47 -14.33
C ARG A 116 -4.44 1.14 -14.75
N THR A 117 -5.38 1.04 -13.82
CA THR A 117 -6.79 0.77 -14.13
C THR A 117 -7.55 2.06 -14.33
N LYS A 118 -8.40 2.14 -15.37
CA LYS A 118 -9.34 3.25 -15.55
C LYS A 118 -10.30 3.34 -14.37
N PHE A 119 -10.56 4.55 -13.89
CA PHE A 119 -11.47 4.78 -12.78
C PHE A 119 -12.91 4.32 -13.09
N SER A 120 -13.39 4.57 -14.32
CA SER A 120 -14.70 4.09 -14.76
C SER A 120 -14.83 2.56 -14.77
N ALA A 121 -13.78 1.85 -15.19
CA ALA A 121 -13.74 0.39 -15.15
C ALA A 121 -13.75 -0.13 -13.70
N TYR A 122 -13.06 0.57 -12.81
CA TYR A 122 -13.05 0.32 -11.39
C TYR A 122 -14.47 0.37 -10.80
N CYS A 123 -15.19 1.46 -11.03
CA CYS A 123 -16.57 1.62 -10.54
C CYS A 123 -17.50 0.49 -11.03
N VAL A 124 -17.35 0.06 -12.28
CA VAL A 124 -18.18 -1.02 -12.85
C VAL A 124 -17.91 -2.36 -12.17
N TYR A 125 -16.64 -2.77 -12.03
CA TYR A 125 -16.37 -4.08 -11.42
C TYR A 125 -16.67 -4.11 -9.92
N SER A 126 -16.43 -3.00 -9.20
CA SER A 126 -16.80 -2.87 -7.79
C SER A 126 -18.33 -3.04 -7.62
N ALA A 127 -19.12 -2.39 -8.47
CA ALA A 127 -20.56 -2.57 -8.49
C ALA A 127 -20.98 -4.02 -8.71
N ILE A 128 -20.37 -4.72 -9.69
CA ILE A 128 -20.73 -6.11 -10.01
C ILE A 128 -20.30 -7.09 -8.90
N ILE A 129 -19.12 -6.89 -8.31
CA ILE A 129 -18.70 -7.70 -7.16
C ILE A 129 -19.70 -7.57 -6.03
N SER A 130 -20.06 -6.34 -5.66
CA SER A 130 -20.97 -6.07 -4.54
C SER A 130 -22.42 -6.43 -4.82
N LEU A 131 -22.84 -6.46 -6.09
CA LEU A 131 -24.20 -6.77 -6.49
C LEU A 131 -24.45 -8.27 -6.63
N VAL A 132 -23.50 -9.04 -7.18
CA VAL A 132 -23.72 -10.40 -7.66
C VAL A 132 -22.65 -11.38 -7.16
N VAL A 133 -21.36 -11.08 -7.41
CA VAL A 133 -20.30 -12.09 -7.22
C VAL A 133 -20.17 -12.50 -5.77
N TYR A 134 -19.96 -11.53 -4.90
CA TYR A 134 -19.84 -11.72 -3.47
C TYR A 134 -21.15 -12.19 -2.80
N PRO A 135 -22.32 -11.54 -3.03
CA PRO A 135 -23.54 -11.92 -2.33
C PRO A 135 -23.97 -13.36 -2.56
N ILE A 136 -23.79 -13.88 -3.77
CA ILE A 136 -24.20 -15.25 -4.10
C ILE A 136 -23.35 -16.27 -3.36
N GLU A 137 -22.01 -16.15 -3.43
CA GLU A 137 -21.13 -17.14 -2.80
C GLU A 137 -21.11 -17.02 -1.27
N ALA A 138 -21.20 -15.79 -0.74
CA ALA A 138 -21.29 -15.55 0.70
C ALA A 138 -22.60 -16.15 1.26
N GLY A 139 -23.69 -16.07 0.51
CA GLY A 139 -24.94 -16.74 0.86
C GLY A 139 -24.82 -18.25 0.92
N TRP A 140 -23.96 -18.89 0.12
CA TRP A 140 -23.74 -20.34 0.22
C TRP A 140 -23.20 -20.78 1.58
N VAL A 141 -22.43 -19.92 2.24
CA VAL A 141 -21.76 -20.20 3.53
C VAL A 141 -22.52 -19.61 4.72
N TRP A 142 -23.06 -18.40 4.58
CA TRP A 142 -23.61 -17.66 5.72
C TRP A 142 -25.14 -17.60 5.77
N ASN A 143 -25.84 -17.90 4.67
CA ASN A 143 -27.28 -18.14 4.74
C ASN A 143 -27.52 -19.58 5.25
N GLY A 144 -28.33 -19.72 6.29
CA GLY A 144 -28.66 -21.04 6.86
C GLY A 144 -29.25 -22.04 5.86
N GLN A 145 -29.80 -21.58 4.73
CA GLN A 145 -30.28 -22.40 3.62
C GLN A 145 -29.23 -22.61 2.51
N GLY A 146 -28.07 -21.96 2.61
CA GLY A 146 -26.97 -22.11 1.66
C GLY A 146 -26.42 -23.54 1.65
N TRP A 147 -26.11 -24.06 0.47
CA TRP A 147 -25.70 -25.46 0.33
C TRP A 147 -24.38 -25.80 1.02
N LEU A 148 -23.42 -24.85 1.11
CA LEU A 148 -22.18 -25.04 1.85
C LEU A 148 -22.41 -24.98 3.36
N ALA A 149 -23.29 -24.10 3.82
CA ALA A 149 -23.71 -24.07 5.22
C ALA A 149 -24.39 -25.40 5.61
N GLN A 150 -25.29 -25.90 4.80
CA GLN A 150 -25.95 -27.21 4.98
C GLN A 150 -24.96 -28.37 4.97
N LEU A 151 -23.88 -28.28 4.18
CA LEU A 151 -22.80 -29.27 4.18
C LEU A 151 -21.97 -29.20 5.49
N GLY A 152 -21.96 -28.05 6.18
CA GLY A 152 -21.15 -27.75 7.36
C GLY A 152 -19.74 -27.26 7.00
N CYS A 153 -19.60 -26.54 5.91
CA CYS A 153 -18.42 -25.71 5.67
C CYS A 153 -18.47 -24.49 6.60
N ILE A 154 -17.41 -24.23 7.33
CA ILE A 154 -17.33 -23.17 8.33
C ILE A 154 -16.34 -22.10 7.87
N ASP A 155 -16.81 -20.88 7.84
CA ASP A 155 -15.99 -19.68 7.72
C ASP A 155 -16.55 -18.62 8.68
N PHE A 156 -15.97 -18.56 9.89
CA PHE A 156 -16.58 -17.78 10.97
C PHE A 156 -16.72 -16.31 10.62
N ALA A 157 -15.66 -15.70 10.06
CA ALA A 157 -15.67 -14.28 9.76
C ALA A 157 -15.13 -13.92 8.36
N GLY A 158 -14.81 -14.88 7.46
CA GLY A 158 -14.62 -14.58 6.05
C GLY A 158 -13.20 -14.75 5.49
N SER A 159 -12.39 -15.69 6.00
CA SER A 159 -11.14 -16.05 5.28
C SER A 159 -11.42 -16.49 3.84
N ILE A 160 -12.49 -17.29 3.64
CA ILE A 160 -12.88 -17.84 2.34
C ILE A 160 -13.75 -16.81 1.61
N VAL A 161 -14.90 -16.46 2.18
CA VAL A 161 -15.95 -15.68 1.48
C VAL A 161 -15.57 -14.22 1.24
N ILE A 162 -14.70 -13.63 2.04
CA ILE A 162 -14.28 -12.23 1.85
C ILE A 162 -12.88 -12.17 1.24
N HIS A 163 -11.90 -12.69 2.00
CA HIS A 163 -10.50 -12.47 1.67
C HIS A 163 -10.06 -13.30 0.46
N MET A 164 -10.41 -14.59 0.42
CA MET A 164 -10.07 -15.41 -0.72
C MET A 164 -10.76 -14.92 -1.99
N VAL A 165 -12.04 -14.56 -1.93
CA VAL A 165 -12.80 -14.04 -3.09
C VAL A 165 -12.20 -12.73 -3.59
N GLY A 166 -11.91 -11.77 -2.70
CA GLY A 166 -11.22 -10.53 -3.06
C GLY A 166 -9.84 -10.79 -3.67
N GLY A 167 -9.04 -11.69 -3.06
CA GLY A 167 -7.71 -12.04 -3.54
C GLY A 167 -7.70 -12.75 -4.90
N ILE A 168 -8.62 -13.70 -5.13
CA ILE A 168 -8.78 -14.38 -6.44
C ILE A 168 -9.25 -13.39 -7.50
N SER A 169 -10.21 -12.51 -7.18
CA SER A 169 -10.65 -11.45 -8.07
C SER A 169 -9.51 -10.52 -8.46
N ALA A 170 -8.66 -10.16 -7.48
CA ALA A 170 -7.45 -9.37 -7.67
C ALA A 170 -6.45 -10.06 -8.63
N LEU A 171 -6.22 -11.35 -8.47
CA LEU A 171 -5.35 -12.14 -9.35
C LEU A 171 -5.86 -12.15 -10.79
N VAL A 172 -7.13 -12.48 -11.00
CA VAL A 172 -7.76 -12.50 -12.33
C VAL A 172 -7.68 -11.12 -12.98
N GLY A 173 -7.97 -10.07 -12.20
CA GLY A 173 -7.87 -8.68 -12.65
C GLY A 173 -6.45 -8.30 -13.07
N ALA A 174 -5.45 -8.61 -12.25
CA ALA A 174 -4.04 -8.33 -12.53
C ALA A 174 -3.54 -9.03 -13.80
N ILE A 175 -3.96 -10.29 -14.04
CA ILE A 175 -3.62 -11.06 -15.24
C ILE A 175 -4.20 -10.40 -16.51
N ILE A 176 -5.50 -10.05 -16.49
CA ILE A 176 -6.18 -9.49 -17.67
C ILE A 176 -5.74 -8.05 -17.97
N LEU A 177 -5.43 -7.28 -16.94
CA LEU A 177 -4.96 -5.89 -17.01
C LEU A 177 -3.51 -5.81 -17.50
N GLY A 178 -2.66 -6.74 -17.08
CA GLY A 178 -1.23 -6.77 -17.35
C GLY A 178 -0.39 -5.90 -16.37
N PRO A 179 0.94 -6.02 -16.43
CA PRO A 179 1.84 -5.38 -15.49
C PRO A 179 1.98 -3.87 -15.74
N ARG A 180 2.38 -3.12 -14.70
CA ARG A 180 2.79 -1.72 -14.80
C ARG A 180 3.96 -1.53 -15.75
N ILE A 181 4.02 -0.37 -16.41
CA ILE A 181 5.14 -0.01 -17.28
C ILE A 181 6.45 -0.07 -16.50
N GLY A 182 7.43 -0.79 -17.05
CA GLY A 182 8.75 -0.94 -16.45
C GLY A 182 8.87 -2.02 -15.39
N LYS A 183 7.79 -2.72 -15.02
CA LYS A 183 7.83 -3.80 -14.00
C LYS A 183 8.69 -4.98 -14.46
N TYR A 184 8.57 -5.38 -15.71
CA TYR A 184 9.36 -6.48 -16.29
C TYR A 184 10.18 -5.98 -17.47
N GLY A 185 11.51 -6.16 -17.38
CA GLY A 185 12.48 -5.79 -18.41
C GLY A 185 12.50 -6.76 -19.60
N LYS A 186 13.10 -6.34 -20.73
CA LYS A 186 13.22 -7.15 -21.96
C LYS A 186 13.89 -8.50 -21.75
N ASN A 187 14.82 -8.61 -20.80
CA ASN A 187 15.56 -9.85 -20.50
C ASN A 187 14.88 -10.68 -19.38
N GLY A 188 13.61 -10.43 -19.10
CA GLY A 188 12.89 -11.09 -18.01
C GLY A 188 13.29 -10.62 -16.60
N LYS A 189 14.14 -9.60 -16.49
CA LYS A 189 14.50 -8.96 -15.20
C LYS A 189 13.25 -8.39 -14.56
N VAL A 190 13.03 -8.68 -13.28
CA VAL A 190 11.97 -8.09 -12.48
C VAL A 190 12.51 -6.82 -11.82
N ASN A 191 11.83 -5.71 -12.02
CA ASN A 191 12.18 -4.44 -11.41
C ASN A 191 11.28 -4.18 -10.20
N ALA A 192 11.86 -3.75 -9.09
CA ALA A 192 11.10 -3.27 -7.96
C ALA A 192 10.46 -1.91 -8.30
N ILE A 193 9.18 -1.75 -7.95
CA ILE A 193 8.48 -0.47 -7.99
C ILE A 193 8.01 -0.20 -6.56
N PRO A 194 8.84 0.43 -5.71
CA PRO A 194 8.51 0.68 -4.32
C PRO A 194 7.35 1.66 -4.18
N GLY A 195 6.60 1.49 -3.08
CA GLY A 195 5.64 2.48 -2.63
C GLY A 195 6.32 3.78 -2.18
N HIS A 196 5.57 4.87 -2.18
CA HIS A 196 6.14 6.16 -1.84
C HIS A 196 6.19 6.45 -0.33
N SER A 197 5.41 5.72 0.48
CA SER A 197 5.35 5.95 1.93
C SER A 197 5.07 4.66 2.72
N ILE A 198 6.14 3.98 3.13
CA ILE A 198 6.02 2.81 4.01
C ILE A 198 5.37 3.18 5.35
N THR A 199 5.60 4.40 5.85
CA THR A 199 4.98 4.89 7.09
C THR A 199 3.46 4.96 6.97
N LEU A 200 2.94 5.46 5.84
CA LEU A 200 1.49 5.48 5.58
C LEU A 200 0.93 4.07 5.47
N GLY A 201 1.63 3.17 4.77
CA GLY A 201 1.27 1.75 4.71
C GLY A 201 1.23 1.10 6.09
N ALA A 202 2.21 1.39 6.95
CA ALA A 202 2.25 0.88 8.32
C ALA A 202 1.07 1.40 9.16
N LEU A 203 0.74 2.69 9.07
CA LEU A 203 -0.44 3.24 9.72
C LEU A 203 -1.72 2.51 9.30
N GLY A 204 -1.87 2.25 8.00
CA GLY A 204 -2.99 1.47 7.48
C GLY A 204 -3.06 0.06 8.06
N VAL A 205 -1.92 -0.63 8.17
CA VAL A 205 -1.85 -1.96 8.79
C VAL A 205 -2.30 -1.95 10.26
N PHE A 206 -1.88 -0.96 11.05
CA PHE A 206 -2.33 -0.83 12.44
C PHE A 206 -3.83 -0.55 12.55
N ILE A 207 -4.37 0.30 11.67
CA ILE A 207 -5.82 0.56 11.60
C ILE A 207 -6.58 -0.74 11.26
N LEU A 208 -6.11 -1.50 10.27
CA LEU A 208 -6.71 -2.77 9.87
C LEU A 208 -6.66 -3.79 11.01
N TRP A 209 -5.53 -3.93 11.69
CA TRP A 209 -5.41 -4.86 12.82
C TRP A 209 -6.37 -4.50 13.96
N PHE A 210 -6.42 -3.22 14.33
CA PHE A 210 -7.36 -2.74 15.35
C PHE A 210 -8.81 -3.04 14.98
N ALA A 211 -9.20 -2.71 13.75
CA ALA A 211 -10.55 -2.95 13.26
C ALA A 211 -10.89 -4.45 13.13
N TRP A 212 -9.87 -5.31 12.99
CA TRP A 212 -10.05 -6.76 12.89
C TRP A 212 -10.58 -7.39 14.19
N TYR A 213 -10.40 -6.74 15.32
CA TYR A 213 -11.05 -7.16 16.56
C TYR A 213 -12.58 -7.06 16.47
N GLY A 214 -13.11 -6.06 15.77
CA GLY A 214 -14.52 -6.01 15.43
C GLY A 214 -14.90 -6.99 14.34
N PHE A 215 -14.07 -7.12 13.31
CA PHE A 215 -14.27 -8.04 12.19
C PHE A 215 -14.49 -9.48 12.64
N ASN A 216 -13.60 -9.99 13.49
CA ASN A 216 -13.68 -11.34 14.03
C ASN A 216 -14.58 -11.44 15.28
N GLY A 217 -14.59 -10.42 16.13
CA GLY A 217 -15.24 -10.50 17.43
C GLY A 217 -16.72 -10.15 17.43
N ALA A 218 -17.25 -9.50 16.38
CA ALA A 218 -18.63 -9.01 16.37
C ALA A 218 -19.68 -10.10 16.61
N ALA A 219 -19.48 -11.29 16.02
CA ALA A 219 -20.41 -12.42 16.11
C ALA A 219 -20.14 -13.34 17.31
N ALA A 220 -19.37 -12.91 18.32
CA ALA A 220 -19.17 -13.66 19.56
C ALA A 220 -20.48 -13.82 20.35
N GLU A 221 -20.77 -15.03 20.80
CA GLU A 221 -22.00 -15.36 21.55
C GLU A 221 -22.02 -14.76 22.96
N ASP A 222 -20.83 -14.62 23.58
CA ASP A 222 -20.67 -14.10 24.93
C ASP A 222 -19.29 -13.48 25.16
N GLY A 223 -19.06 -12.91 26.36
CA GLY A 223 -17.80 -12.25 26.69
C GLY A 223 -16.58 -13.18 26.79
N ALA A 224 -16.77 -14.45 27.12
CA ALA A 224 -15.69 -15.43 27.18
C ALA A 224 -15.26 -15.82 25.75
N ARG A 225 -16.24 -16.06 24.87
CA ARG A 225 -16.01 -16.28 23.43
C ARG A 225 -15.36 -15.08 22.77
N LEU A 226 -15.81 -13.87 23.08
CA LEU A 226 -15.19 -12.66 22.61
C LEU A 226 -13.70 -12.59 23.02
N GLY A 227 -13.40 -12.77 24.29
CA GLY A 227 -12.01 -12.77 24.78
C GLY A 227 -11.14 -13.80 24.10
N HIS A 228 -11.65 -15.00 23.84
CA HIS A 228 -10.98 -16.05 23.09
C HIS A 228 -10.71 -15.64 21.63
N ILE A 229 -11.72 -15.13 20.92
CA ILE A 229 -11.58 -14.64 19.53
C ILE A 229 -10.56 -13.50 19.43
N LEU A 230 -10.56 -12.56 20.37
CA LEU A 230 -9.58 -11.48 20.39
C LEU A 230 -8.15 -12.01 20.61
N LEU A 231 -7.99 -13.03 21.47
CA LEU A 231 -6.70 -13.67 21.72
C LEU A 231 -6.16 -14.34 20.44
N THR A 232 -6.94 -15.19 19.79
CA THR A 232 -6.53 -15.88 18.55
C THR A 232 -6.23 -14.89 17.42
N THR A 233 -7.04 -13.82 17.30
CA THR A 233 -6.85 -12.70 16.36
C THR A 233 -5.58 -11.89 16.69
N THR A 234 -5.07 -11.94 17.91
CA THR A 234 -3.81 -11.31 18.30
C THR A 234 -2.61 -12.21 18.04
N ILE A 235 -2.71 -13.50 18.40
CA ILE A 235 -1.58 -14.44 18.32
C ILE A 235 -1.17 -14.70 16.87
N ALA A 236 -2.11 -15.04 15.99
CA ALA A 236 -1.79 -15.46 14.63
C ALA A 236 -1.03 -14.38 13.83
N PRO A 237 -1.47 -13.12 13.75
CA PRO A 237 -0.75 -12.06 13.04
C PRO A 237 0.58 -11.69 13.70
N ALA A 238 0.66 -11.70 15.04
CA ALA A 238 1.91 -11.44 15.73
C ALA A 238 2.98 -12.49 15.41
N VAL A 239 2.61 -13.76 15.48
CA VAL A 239 3.49 -14.89 15.14
C VAL A 239 3.85 -14.86 13.64
N ALA A 240 2.89 -14.58 12.74
CA ALA A 240 3.16 -14.46 11.32
C ALA A 240 4.21 -13.35 11.03
N THR A 241 4.06 -12.19 11.67
CA THR A 241 4.99 -11.07 11.52
C THR A 241 6.40 -11.42 12.00
N VAL A 242 6.52 -12.02 13.18
CA VAL A 242 7.82 -12.46 13.74
C VAL A 242 8.45 -13.53 12.85
N THR A 243 7.67 -14.49 12.38
CA THR A 243 8.15 -15.54 11.46
C THR A 243 8.68 -14.94 10.16
N THR A 244 7.95 -14.02 9.56
CA THR A 244 8.38 -13.32 8.33
C THR A 244 9.63 -12.47 8.57
N MET A 245 9.71 -11.77 9.69
CA MET A 245 10.89 -11.01 10.07
C MET A 245 12.13 -11.91 10.11
N LEU A 246 12.05 -13.03 10.82
CA LEU A 246 13.14 -13.98 10.92
C LEU A 246 13.47 -14.62 9.56
N PHE A 247 12.45 -15.03 8.81
CA PHE A 247 12.63 -15.66 7.51
C PHE A 247 13.32 -14.72 6.51
N THR A 248 12.86 -13.46 6.42
CA THR A 248 13.47 -12.47 5.51
C THR A 248 14.85 -12.05 6.00
N TRP A 249 15.07 -11.97 7.32
CA TRP A 249 16.37 -11.67 7.88
C TRP A 249 17.42 -12.74 7.54
N ILE A 250 17.07 -14.01 7.71
CA ILE A 250 17.97 -15.13 7.35
C ILE A 250 18.21 -15.15 5.83
N LYS A 251 17.17 -14.97 5.04
CA LYS A 251 17.23 -15.05 3.57
C LYS A 251 17.99 -13.88 2.94
N ASN A 252 17.74 -12.65 3.39
CA ASN A 252 18.18 -11.42 2.75
C ASN A 252 19.26 -10.67 3.55
N GLY A 253 19.65 -11.18 4.74
CA GLY A 253 20.59 -10.54 5.65
C GLY A 253 20.02 -9.34 6.42
N LYS A 254 18.79 -8.92 6.11
CA LYS A 254 18.04 -7.87 6.80
C LYS A 254 16.55 -8.19 6.79
N PRO A 255 15.78 -7.81 7.84
CA PRO A 255 14.33 -7.94 7.83
C PRO A 255 13.70 -6.99 6.80
N ASP A 256 12.71 -7.50 6.05
CA ASP A 256 11.94 -6.71 5.08
C ASP A 256 10.69 -6.13 5.74
N VAL A 257 10.65 -4.80 5.89
CA VAL A 257 9.55 -4.09 6.55
C VAL A 257 8.23 -4.29 5.81
N SER A 258 8.24 -4.21 4.49
CA SER A 258 7.03 -4.33 3.68
C SER A 258 6.43 -5.74 3.74
N MET A 259 7.30 -6.76 3.77
CA MET A 259 6.87 -8.15 3.97
C MET A 259 6.32 -8.39 5.38
N CYS A 260 6.92 -7.79 6.42
CA CYS A 260 6.42 -7.89 7.79
C CYS A 260 5.03 -7.24 7.93
N LEU A 261 4.80 -6.09 7.28
CA LEU A 261 3.48 -5.46 7.24
C LEU A 261 2.45 -6.34 6.54
N ASN A 262 2.78 -6.92 5.39
CA ASN A 262 1.91 -7.86 4.70
C ASN A 262 1.68 -9.16 5.50
N ALA A 263 2.67 -9.60 6.27
CA ALA A 263 2.55 -10.81 7.10
C ALA A 263 1.57 -10.64 8.26
N SER A 264 1.51 -9.45 8.86
CA SER A 264 0.50 -9.18 9.89
C SER A 264 -0.91 -9.31 9.31
N LEU A 265 -1.15 -8.75 8.12
CA LEU A 265 -2.43 -8.91 7.42
C LEU A 265 -2.68 -10.37 7.01
N ALA A 266 -1.68 -11.08 6.52
CA ALA A 266 -1.79 -12.49 6.13
C ALA A 266 -2.18 -13.38 7.33
N GLY A 267 -1.59 -13.14 8.50
CA GLY A 267 -1.94 -13.82 9.75
C GLY A 267 -3.37 -13.52 10.22
N LEU A 268 -3.80 -12.26 10.08
CA LEU A 268 -5.18 -11.84 10.36
C LEU A 268 -6.17 -12.55 9.41
N VAL A 269 -5.89 -12.56 8.11
CA VAL A 269 -6.70 -13.27 7.11
C VAL A 269 -6.81 -14.75 7.43
N ALA A 270 -5.69 -15.41 7.74
CA ALA A 270 -5.65 -16.84 7.96
C ALA A 270 -6.38 -17.29 9.23
N ILE A 271 -6.39 -16.47 10.27
CA ILE A 271 -7.11 -16.82 11.50
C ILE A 271 -8.61 -16.58 11.44
N THR A 272 -9.06 -15.73 10.50
CA THR A 272 -10.43 -15.21 10.43
C THR A 272 -11.49 -16.32 10.33
N ALA A 273 -11.26 -17.40 9.55
CA ALA A 273 -12.22 -18.50 9.43
C ALA A 273 -12.37 -19.32 10.72
N GLY A 274 -11.27 -19.46 11.47
CA GLY A 274 -11.21 -20.38 12.62
C GLY A 274 -11.06 -19.67 13.97
N CYS A 275 -11.09 -18.35 14.02
CA CYS A 275 -10.77 -17.59 15.24
C CYS A 275 -11.63 -17.96 16.46
N ALA A 276 -12.85 -18.44 16.25
CA ALA A 276 -13.77 -18.90 17.29
C ALA A 276 -13.62 -20.39 17.67
N ASP A 277 -12.86 -21.19 16.89
CA ASP A 277 -12.84 -22.65 16.99
C ASP A 277 -11.46 -23.23 17.29
N VAL A 278 -10.37 -22.48 17.06
CA VAL A 278 -8.99 -22.92 17.32
C VAL A 278 -8.49 -22.39 18.67
N ASP A 279 -7.59 -23.11 19.30
CA ASP A 279 -6.91 -22.65 20.51
C ASP A 279 -5.68 -21.77 20.20
N ALA A 280 -4.99 -21.31 21.25
CA ALA A 280 -3.81 -20.46 21.13
C ALA A 280 -2.64 -21.16 20.39
N ILE A 281 -2.50 -22.48 20.51
CA ILE A 281 -1.47 -23.28 19.82
C ILE A 281 -1.81 -23.34 18.33
N GLY A 282 -3.06 -23.68 17.99
CA GLY A 282 -3.56 -23.66 16.61
C GLY A 282 -3.38 -22.30 15.96
N ALA A 283 -3.74 -21.20 16.65
CA ALA A 283 -3.53 -19.84 16.17
C ALA A 283 -2.05 -19.51 15.92
N ALA A 284 -1.14 -19.95 16.79
CA ALA A 284 0.30 -19.76 16.60
C ALA A 284 0.83 -20.54 15.38
N VAL A 285 0.42 -21.79 15.20
CA VAL A 285 0.81 -22.58 14.02
C VAL A 285 0.26 -21.98 12.72
N ILE A 286 -0.99 -21.54 12.74
CA ILE A 286 -1.59 -20.82 11.61
C ILE A 286 -0.74 -19.59 11.25
N GLY A 287 -0.32 -18.82 12.25
CA GLY A 287 0.56 -17.68 12.07
C GLY A 287 1.94 -18.03 11.50
N ILE A 288 2.60 -19.09 12.00
CA ILE A 288 3.90 -19.55 11.48
C ILE A 288 3.79 -19.86 9.97
N VAL A 289 2.79 -20.65 9.60
CA VAL A 289 2.58 -21.02 8.19
C VAL A 289 2.29 -19.79 7.34
N SER A 290 1.43 -18.88 7.80
CA SER A 290 1.12 -17.62 7.09
C SER A 290 2.36 -16.75 6.89
N GLY A 291 3.23 -16.66 7.91
CA GLY A 291 4.45 -15.85 7.83
C GLY A 291 5.47 -16.36 6.81
N ILE A 292 5.54 -17.67 6.59
CA ILE A 292 6.37 -18.25 5.51
C ILE A 292 5.64 -18.12 4.17
N LEU A 293 4.36 -18.44 4.16
CA LEU A 293 3.55 -18.54 2.94
C LEU A 293 3.43 -17.17 2.23
N ILE A 294 3.31 -16.07 2.98
CA ILE A 294 3.22 -14.73 2.37
C ILE A 294 4.48 -14.39 1.58
N VAL A 295 5.68 -14.66 2.10
CA VAL A 295 6.93 -14.38 1.41
C VAL A 295 7.06 -15.23 0.16
N VAL A 296 6.81 -16.53 0.28
CA VAL A 296 6.89 -17.47 -0.84
C VAL A 296 5.86 -17.11 -1.92
N ALA A 297 4.63 -16.79 -1.53
CA ALA A 297 3.56 -16.46 -2.47
C ALA A 297 3.84 -15.15 -3.23
N VAL A 298 4.27 -14.08 -2.53
CA VAL A 298 4.61 -12.80 -3.18
C VAL A 298 5.73 -12.98 -4.18
N GLU A 299 6.81 -13.67 -3.81
CA GLU A 299 7.92 -13.93 -4.73
C GLU A 299 7.53 -14.84 -5.90
N PHE A 300 6.72 -15.86 -5.63
CA PHE A 300 6.25 -16.76 -6.68
C PHE A 300 5.39 -16.02 -7.72
N VAL A 301 4.45 -15.20 -7.27
CA VAL A 301 3.55 -14.43 -8.14
C VAL A 301 4.35 -13.38 -8.93
N ASP A 302 5.18 -12.61 -8.26
CA ASP A 302 5.91 -11.48 -8.87
C ASP A 302 7.07 -11.96 -9.76
N ILE A 303 7.88 -12.92 -9.28
CA ILE A 303 9.12 -13.32 -9.95
C ILE A 303 8.89 -14.48 -10.93
N LYS A 304 8.10 -15.50 -10.54
CA LYS A 304 7.93 -16.71 -11.34
C LYS A 304 6.76 -16.61 -12.32
N LEU A 305 5.59 -16.20 -11.83
CA LEU A 305 4.41 -16.04 -12.69
C LEU A 305 4.42 -14.72 -13.48
N LYS A 306 5.24 -13.74 -13.05
CA LYS A 306 5.31 -12.39 -13.64
C LYS A 306 3.94 -11.70 -13.68
N ILE A 307 3.20 -11.82 -12.59
CA ILE A 307 1.93 -11.12 -12.37
C ILE A 307 2.22 -9.96 -11.43
N ASP A 308 1.96 -8.73 -11.89
CA ASP A 308 2.21 -7.51 -11.13
C ASP A 308 1.05 -7.22 -10.18
N ASP A 309 1.27 -7.51 -8.91
CA ASP A 309 0.37 -7.20 -7.79
C ASP A 309 1.07 -6.17 -6.86
N PRO A 310 0.79 -4.87 -7.04
CA PRO A 310 1.49 -3.78 -6.36
C PRO A 310 1.53 -3.88 -4.84
N VAL A 311 0.45 -4.30 -4.21
CA VAL A 311 0.35 -4.37 -2.75
C VAL A 311 0.42 -5.80 -2.19
N GLY A 312 0.37 -6.83 -3.05
CA GLY A 312 0.36 -8.23 -2.67
C GLY A 312 -1.02 -8.74 -2.26
N ALA A 313 -2.07 -8.15 -2.81
CA ALA A 313 -3.46 -8.47 -2.46
C ALA A 313 -3.78 -9.96 -2.62
N PHE A 314 -3.37 -10.59 -3.73
CA PHE A 314 -3.58 -12.03 -3.91
C PHE A 314 -2.82 -12.86 -2.87
N SER A 315 -1.56 -12.53 -2.60
CA SER A 315 -0.74 -13.30 -1.66
C SER A 315 -1.24 -13.16 -0.22
N VAL A 316 -1.67 -11.95 0.19
CA VAL A 316 -2.24 -11.69 1.51
C VAL A 316 -3.62 -12.33 1.63
N HIS A 317 -4.54 -12.02 0.72
CA HIS A 317 -5.95 -12.35 0.89
C HIS A 317 -6.34 -13.66 0.20
N GLY A 318 -5.89 -13.92 -1.03
CA GLY A 318 -6.19 -15.15 -1.77
C GLY A 318 -5.53 -16.37 -1.15
N VAL A 319 -4.21 -16.35 -1.06
CA VAL A 319 -3.43 -17.51 -0.59
C VAL A 319 -3.66 -17.78 0.89
N ASN A 320 -3.60 -16.74 1.73
CA ASN A 320 -3.82 -16.91 3.17
C ASN A 320 -5.30 -17.07 3.53
N GLY A 321 -6.24 -16.63 2.68
CA GLY A 321 -7.66 -16.97 2.81
C GLY A 321 -7.93 -18.45 2.59
N MET A 322 -7.34 -19.05 1.53
CA MET A 322 -7.38 -20.51 1.32
C MET A 322 -6.74 -21.26 2.48
N TRP A 323 -5.59 -20.80 2.96
CA TRP A 323 -4.93 -21.41 4.12
C TRP A 323 -5.81 -21.32 5.37
N GLY A 324 -6.43 -20.18 5.66
CA GLY A 324 -7.34 -20.00 6.80
C GLY A 324 -8.54 -20.94 6.76
N GLY A 325 -9.15 -21.10 5.58
CA GLY A 325 -10.22 -22.06 5.37
C GLY A 325 -9.81 -23.51 5.65
N LEU A 326 -8.64 -23.93 5.16
CA LEU A 326 -8.11 -25.28 5.44
C LEU A 326 -7.74 -25.44 6.91
N ALA A 327 -7.22 -24.40 7.55
CA ALA A 327 -6.79 -24.40 8.95
C ALA A 327 -7.94 -24.73 9.91
N VAL A 328 -9.18 -24.35 9.59
CA VAL A 328 -10.37 -24.76 10.35
C VAL A 328 -10.47 -26.31 10.38
N GLY A 329 -10.35 -26.95 9.23
CA GLY A 329 -10.40 -28.40 9.11
C GLY A 329 -9.23 -29.13 9.78
N LEU A 330 -8.13 -28.44 10.04
CA LEU A 330 -6.94 -28.99 10.70
C LEU A 330 -6.95 -28.76 12.22
N PHE A 331 -7.29 -27.55 12.69
CA PHE A 331 -7.00 -27.08 14.03
C PHE A 331 -8.23 -26.79 14.91
N ALA A 332 -9.46 -26.93 14.42
CA ALA A 332 -10.64 -26.76 15.24
C ALA A 332 -10.66 -27.79 16.41
N THR A 333 -10.95 -27.30 17.63
CA THR A 333 -10.73 -28.07 18.87
C THR A 333 -11.92 -28.92 19.32
N GLY A 334 -13.11 -28.73 18.74
CA GLY A 334 -14.36 -29.30 19.21
C GLY A 334 -15.05 -28.51 20.33
N ASN A 335 -14.33 -27.60 20.97
CA ASN A 335 -14.81 -26.76 22.07
C ASN A 335 -15.07 -25.31 21.66
N GLY A 336 -14.87 -24.99 20.36
CA GLY A 336 -15.12 -23.67 19.80
C GLY A 336 -16.61 -23.34 19.70
N GLN A 337 -16.91 -22.14 19.18
CA GLN A 337 -18.30 -21.67 19.06
C GLN A 337 -19.12 -22.53 18.11
N ASN A 338 -18.52 -23.05 17.02
CA ASN A 338 -19.20 -23.90 16.05
C ASN A 338 -19.21 -25.40 16.42
N GLY A 339 -18.54 -25.81 17.51
CA GLY A 339 -18.53 -27.19 18.00
C GLY A 339 -17.91 -28.21 17.04
N ILE A 340 -17.08 -27.77 16.09
CA ILE A 340 -16.42 -28.63 15.09
C ILE A 340 -15.04 -29.09 15.55
N THR A 341 -14.64 -30.29 15.13
CA THR A 341 -13.34 -30.88 15.46
C THR A 341 -12.50 -31.12 14.21
N GLY A 342 -11.29 -30.54 14.19
CA GLY A 342 -10.32 -30.68 13.10
C GLY A 342 -9.48 -31.95 13.18
N LEU A 343 -8.69 -32.17 12.14
CA LEU A 343 -7.85 -33.36 11.98
C LEU A 343 -6.92 -33.62 13.17
N PHE A 344 -6.21 -32.57 13.61
CA PHE A 344 -5.21 -32.70 14.68
C PHE A 344 -5.80 -32.81 16.09
N TYR A 345 -7.11 -32.58 16.22
CA TYR A 345 -7.85 -32.74 17.48
C TYR A 345 -8.77 -33.96 17.47
N GLY A 346 -8.56 -34.90 16.52
CA GLY A 346 -9.26 -36.20 16.47
C GLY A 346 -10.53 -36.22 15.63
N GLY A 347 -10.87 -35.13 14.90
CA GLY A 347 -12.06 -35.05 14.04
C GLY A 347 -11.93 -35.78 12.69
N GLY A 348 -10.74 -36.35 12.39
CA GLY A 348 -10.50 -37.01 11.10
C GLY A 348 -10.53 -36.03 9.92
N PHE A 349 -10.66 -36.57 8.71
CA PHE A 349 -10.61 -35.78 7.47
C PHE A 349 -11.94 -35.14 7.07
N ALA A 350 -13.04 -35.42 7.78
CA ALA A 350 -14.38 -34.99 7.36
C ALA A 350 -14.51 -33.48 7.25
N GLN A 351 -14.11 -32.74 8.31
CA GLN A 351 -14.17 -31.26 8.28
C GLN A 351 -13.20 -30.68 7.26
N LEU A 352 -11.99 -31.22 7.16
CA LEU A 352 -11.01 -30.76 6.16
C LEU A 352 -11.53 -30.94 4.74
N GLY A 353 -12.23 -32.06 4.45
CA GLY A 353 -12.86 -32.29 3.15
C GLY A 353 -13.97 -31.29 2.82
N LYS A 354 -14.80 -30.91 3.81
CA LYS A 354 -15.84 -29.87 3.64
C LYS A 354 -15.23 -28.51 3.34
N GLN A 355 -14.17 -28.13 4.08
CA GLN A 355 -13.45 -26.88 3.85
C GLN A 355 -12.80 -26.85 2.46
N ALA A 356 -12.12 -27.92 2.07
CA ALA A 356 -11.50 -28.02 0.76
C ALA A 356 -12.53 -27.91 -0.39
N LEU A 357 -13.69 -28.55 -0.25
CA LEU A 357 -14.78 -28.47 -1.23
C LEU A 357 -15.32 -27.02 -1.31
N GLY A 358 -15.56 -26.36 -0.17
CA GLY A 358 -15.98 -24.96 -0.13
C GLY A 358 -14.99 -24.04 -0.84
N ILE A 359 -13.69 -24.17 -0.53
CA ILE A 359 -12.62 -23.39 -1.16
C ILE A 359 -12.61 -23.59 -2.68
N VAL A 360 -12.57 -24.84 -3.15
CA VAL A 360 -12.52 -25.14 -4.60
C VAL A 360 -13.72 -24.57 -5.33
N THR A 361 -14.91 -24.72 -4.75
CA THR A 361 -16.15 -24.23 -5.37
C THR A 361 -16.19 -22.71 -5.45
N ILE A 362 -15.87 -22.02 -4.36
CA ILE A 362 -15.85 -20.55 -4.31
C ILE A 362 -14.76 -19.98 -5.22
N VAL A 363 -13.57 -20.61 -5.26
CA VAL A 363 -12.51 -20.22 -6.23
C VAL A 363 -13.02 -20.36 -7.66
N ALA A 364 -13.65 -21.51 -8.00
CA ALA A 364 -14.18 -21.73 -9.34
C ALA A 364 -15.24 -20.69 -9.72
N TRP A 365 -16.19 -20.41 -8.83
CA TRP A 365 -17.20 -19.36 -9.01
C TRP A 365 -16.56 -17.99 -9.26
N THR A 366 -15.65 -17.59 -8.38
CA THR A 366 -14.99 -16.28 -8.44
C THR A 366 -14.18 -16.12 -9.74
N VAL A 367 -13.38 -17.14 -10.09
CA VAL A 367 -12.57 -17.11 -11.34
C VAL A 367 -13.46 -16.96 -12.56
N VAL A 368 -14.52 -17.78 -12.68
CA VAL A 368 -15.42 -17.73 -13.84
C VAL A 368 -16.11 -16.38 -13.94
N CYS A 369 -16.71 -15.91 -12.84
CA CYS A 369 -17.39 -14.61 -12.81
C CYS A 369 -16.43 -13.47 -13.17
N MET A 370 -15.24 -13.42 -12.56
CA MET A 370 -14.32 -12.31 -12.76
C MET A 370 -13.66 -12.33 -14.14
N ILE A 371 -13.43 -13.50 -14.76
CA ILE A 371 -13.00 -13.57 -16.16
C ILE A 371 -14.07 -12.93 -17.07
N ILE A 372 -15.34 -13.27 -16.85
CA ILE A 372 -16.45 -12.70 -17.62
C ILE A 372 -16.51 -11.19 -17.42
N VAL A 373 -16.54 -10.73 -16.17
CA VAL A 373 -16.66 -9.31 -15.81
C VAL A 373 -15.52 -8.49 -16.41
N PHE A 374 -14.27 -8.85 -16.15
CA PHE A 374 -13.12 -8.09 -16.66
C PHE A 374 -12.99 -8.16 -18.18
N THR A 375 -13.41 -9.28 -18.81
CA THR A 375 -13.40 -9.37 -20.27
C THR A 375 -14.44 -8.44 -20.89
N ILE A 376 -15.65 -8.38 -20.33
CA ILE A 376 -16.69 -7.45 -20.78
C ILE A 376 -16.23 -6.00 -20.61
N ILE A 377 -15.73 -5.64 -19.43
CA ILE A 377 -15.22 -4.28 -19.17
C ILE A 377 -14.11 -3.91 -20.16
N LYS A 378 -13.15 -4.84 -20.38
CA LYS A 378 -12.04 -4.61 -21.32
C LYS A 378 -12.51 -4.34 -22.74
N LYS A 379 -13.61 -5.01 -23.17
CA LYS A 379 -14.15 -4.86 -24.55
C LYS A 379 -15.11 -3.68 -24.71
N THR A 380 -15.67 -3.16 -23.63
CA THR A 380 -16.69 -2.08 -23.66
C THR A 380 -16.10 -0.75 -23.21
N VAL A 381 -15.89 -0.58 -21.89
CA VAL A 381 -15.41 0.66 -21.27
C VAL A 381 -13.89 0.82 -21.46
N GLY A 382 -13.17 -0.30 -21.60
CA GLY A 382 -11.72 -0.37 -21.55
C GLY A 382 -11.24 -0.50 -20.11
N LEU A 383 -10.35 -1.49 -19.84
CA LEU A 383 -9.91 -1.81 -18.47
C LEU A 383 -8.70 -0.98 -18.05
N ARG A 384 -7.78 -0.69 -18.98
CA ARG A 384 -6.49 -0.06 -18.70
C ARG A 384 -6.43 1.35 -19.28
N VAL A 385 -5.78 2.25 -18.55
CA VAL A 385 -5.42 3.59 -19.05
C VAL A 385 -4.38 3.51 -20.17
N THR A 386 -4.18 4.60 -20.91
CA THR A 386 -3.13 4.70 -21.92
C THR A 386 -1.74 4.73 -21.30
N LYS A 387 -0.70 4.50 -22.10
CA LYS A 387 0.69 4.56 -21.60
C LYS A 387 1.05 5.95 -21.07
N ASP A 388 0.58 6.98 -21.74
CA ASP A 388 0.87 8.37 -21.35
C ASP A 388 0.19 8.72 -20.02
N GLU A 389 -1.06 8.32 -19.81
CA GLU A 389 -1.78 8.48 -18.55
C GLU A 389 -1.09 7.72 -17.41
N GLU A 390 -0.66 6.46 -17.65
CA GLU A 390 0.08 5.68 -16.64
C GLU A 390 1.43 6.32 -16.29
N MET A 391 2.11 6.94 -17.28
CA MET A 391 3.37 7.66 -17.05
C MET A 391 3.17 8.97 -16.31
N LYS A 392 2.16 9.76 -16.66
CA LYS A 392 1.82 11.02 -15.98
C LYS A 392 1.31 10.80 -14.55
N GLY A 393 0.47 9.81 -14.34
CA GLY A 393 -0.20 9.50 -13.08
C GLY A 393 -1.70 9.70 -13.14
N LEU A 394 -2.42 8.88 -12.38
CA LEU A 394 -3.89 8.83 -12.45
C LEU A 394 -4.55 9.98 -11.67
N ASP A 395 -3.85 10.60 -10.73
CA ASP A 395 -4.37 11.76 -10.01
C ASP A 395 -4.72 12.90 -10.98
N ILE A 396 -3.80 13.24 -11.86
CA ILE A 396 -4.03 14.30 -12.83
C ILE A 396 -4.92 13.85 -13.97
N CYS A 397 -4.72 12.63 -14.51
CA CYS A 397 -5.41 12.19 -15.71
C CYS A 397 -6.86 11.80 -15.48
N GLU A 398 -7.19 11.19 -14.33
CA GLU A 398 -8.55 10.72 -14.03
C GLU A 398 -9.35 11.70 -13.16
N HIS A 399 -8.67 12.58 -12.38
CA HIS A 399 -9.32 13.45 -11.41
C HIS A 399 -8.96 14.93 -11.54
N GLY A 400 -8.02 15.30 -12.42
CA GLY A 400 -7.53 16.68 -12.54
C GLY A 400 -6.79 17.17 -11.28
N LEU A 401 -6.38 16.25 -10.40
CA LEU A 401 -5.69 16.55 -9.15
C LEU A 401 -4.19 16.60 -9.41
N ILE A 402 -3.60 17.79 -9.30
CA ILE A 402 -2.16 18.00 -9.58
C ILE A 402 -1.31 17.17 -8.61
N SER A 403 -1.66 17.16 -7.33
CA SER A 403 -1.02 16.33 -6.31
C SER A 403 -1.95 16.11 -5.12
N ALA A 404 -1.98 14.91 -4.58
CA ALA A 404 -2.61 14.64 -3.28
C ALA A 404 -1.81 15.24 -2.10
N TYR A 405 -0.59 15.70 -2.36
CA TYR A 405 0.35 16.30 -1.39
C TYR A 405 0.70 17.71 -1.85
N ALA A 406 -0.23 18.67 -1.68
CA ALA A 406 -0.15 20.03 -2.27
C ALA A 406 1.17 20.77 -2.00
N ASP A 407 1.73 20.64 -0.79
CA ASP A 407 2.95 21.34 -0.39
C ASP A 407 4.21 20.45 -0.36
N PHE A 408 4.06 19.16 -0.68
CA PHE A 408 5.15 18.18 -0.71
C PHE A 408 5.42 17.67 -2.14
N MET A 409 5.55 18.57 -3.09
CA MET A 409 6.02 18.18 -4.42
C MET A 409 7.45 17.65 -4.31
N PRO A 410 7.74 16.38 -4.66
CA PRO A 410 9.12 15.95 -4.80
C PRO A 410 9.76 16.82 -5.89
N ILE A 411 10.69 17.67 -5.51
CA ILE A 411 11.50 18.43 -6.47
C ILE A 411 12.20 17.38 -7.36
N GLY A 412 11.68 17.12 -8.54
CA GLY A 412 12.30 16.18 -9.48
C GLY A 412 11.39 15.37 -10.39
N VAL A 413 10.06 15.39 -10.23
CA VAL A 413 9.17 14.59 -11.08
C VAL A 413 8.17 15.43 -11.90
N GLY A 414 8.15 16.75 -11.75
CA GLY A 414 7.09 17.58 -12.30
C GLY A 414 7.52 18.78 -13.16
N THR A 415 8.80 19.10 -13.28
CA THR A 415 9.21 20.29 -14.05
C THR A 415 9.18 20.09 -15.57
N ALA A 416 9.05 18.89 -16.04
CA ALA A 416 8.92 18.62 -17.50
C ALA A 416 7.48 18.71 -18.02
N SER A 417 6.46 18.80 -17.14
CA SER A 417 5.05 18.86 -17.58
C SER A 417 4.31 20.14 -17.18
N LEU A 418 4.94 21.06 -16.44
CA LEU A 418 4.35 22.36 -16.14
C LEU A 418 4.53 23.37 -17.29
N ASP A 419 5.40 23.09 -18.26
CA ASP A 419 5.57 23.92 -19.46
C ASP A 419 4.47 23.74 -20.52
N GLU A 420 3.65 22.69 -20.43
CA GLU A 420 2.61 22.44 -21.44
C GLU A 420 1.20 22.96 -21.06
N THR A 421 0.99 23.50 -19.86
CA THR A 421 -0.34 23.99 -19.43
C THR A 421 -0.46 25.50 -19.33
N PHE A 422 0.58 26.25 -19.54
CA PHE A 422 0.48 27.66 -19.89
C PHE A 422 0.60 27.76 -21.41
N ASP A 423 -0.54 27.94 -22.06
CA ASP A 423 -0.63 28.45 -23.42
C ASP A 423 0.01 29.84 -23.45
N VAL A 424 1.32 29.88 -23.36
CA VAL A 424 2.09 31.01 -23.82
C VAL A 424 2.15 30.84 -25.31
N ASP A 425 1.45 31.74 -26.00
CA ASP A 425 1.37 31.85 -27.45
C ASP A 425 2.74 31.53 -28.07
N SER A 426 2.92 30.29 -28.53
CA SER A 426 4.18 29.74 -29.05
C SER A 426 4.51 30.31 -30.46
N ASN A 427 3.81 31.35 -30.88
CA ASN A 427 3.97 32.01 -32.15
C ASN A 427 4.86 33.27 -32.12
N VAL A 428 5.62 33.51 -31.04
CA VAL A 428 6.63 34.56 -31.07
C VAL A 428 7.84 34.03 -31.85
N PRO A 429 8.15 34.55 -33.05
CA PRO A 429 9.34 34.13 -33.78
C PRO A 429 10.59 34.35 -32.95
N VAL A 430 11.54 33.41 -32.98
CA VAL A 430 12.85 33.50 -32.28
C VAL A 430 13.58 34.82 -32.59
N THR A 431 13.29 35.44 -33.71
CA THR A 431 13.78 36.76 -34.11
C THR A 431 13.22 37.93 -33.31
N GLN A 432 12.15 37.72 -32.50
CA GLN A 432 11.55 38.71 -31.61
C GLN A 432 11.89 38.45 -30.13
N ALA A 433 12.63 37.38 -29.83
CA ALA A 433 13.19 37.20 -28.49
C ALA A 433 14.13 38.40 -28.22
N VAL A 434 13.70 39.31 -27.34
CA VAL A 434 14.57 40.38 -26.86
C VAL A 434 15.73 39.71 -26.17
N PRO A 435 17.00 39.88 -26.64
CA PRO A 435 18.12 39.35 -25.90
C PRO A 435 18.02 39.93 -24.49
N VAL A 436 18.09 39.07 -23.47
CA VAL A 436 18.26 39.52 -22.10
C VAL A 436 19.50 40.44 -22.16
N GLN A 437 19.32 41.75 -22.10
CA GLN A 437 20.43 42.66 -21.91
C GLN A 437 20.99 42.24 -20.56
N LEU A 438 22.15 41.62 -20.56
CA LEU A 438 22.98 41.55 -19.37
C LEU A 438 23.13 43.00 -18.91
N ALA A 439 22.41 43.32 -17.84
CA ALA A 439 22.56 44.62 -17.16
C ALA A 439 24.05 44.79 -16.96
N GLY A 440 24.58 45.89 -17.39
CA GLY A 440 25.96 46.20 -17.68
C GLY A 440 26.99 45.44 -16.85
N LYS A 441 28.20 45.25 -17.42
CA LYS A 441 29.35 44.74 -16.69
C LYS A 441 29.31 45.30 -15.29
N TYR A 442 29.03 44.47 -14.30
CA TYR A 442 29.29 44.83 -12.90
C TYR A 442 30.78 45.12 -12.85
N ASP A 443 31.16 46.34 -12.52
CA ASP A 443 32.55 46.68 -12.29
C ASP A 443 33.07 45.72 -11.21
N MET A 444 34.08 44.91 -11.55
CA MET A 444 34.76 44.06 -10.58
C MET A 444 35.18 44.93 -9.39
N ALA A 445 35.02 44.42 -8.17
CA ALA A 445 35.40 45.11 -6.96
C ALA A 445 36.73 45.84 -7.15
N THR A 446 36.70 47.16 -6.94
CA THR A 446 37.81 48.08 -7.26
C THR A 446 39.07 47.84 -6.43
N ASP A 447 39.03 46.96 -5.43
CA ASP A 447 40.14 46.60 -4.53
C ASP A 447 40.93 45.36 -4.96
N GLY A 448 40.54 44.69 -6.07
CA GLY A 448 41.21 43.50 -6.59
C GLY A 448 41.02 42.24 -5.76
N THR A 449 40.10 42.22 -4.81
CA THR A 449 39.83 41.07 -3.94
C THR A 449 39.05 40.02 -4.72
N LYS A 450 39.65 38.83 -4.90
CA LYS A 450 39.03 37.72 -5.60
C LYS A 450 38.02 37.01 -4.70
N ILE A 451 36.77 36.94 -5.16
CA ILE A 451 35.71 36.18 -4.49
C ILE A 451 35.67 34.76 -5.11
N THR A 452 35.67 33.76 -4.26
CA THR A 452 35.70 32.35 -4.71
C THR A 452 34.60 31.54 -4.03
N LYS A 453 33.81 30.82 -4.82
CA LYS A 453 32.84 29.84 -4.35
C LYS A 453 33.48 28.46 -4.33
N ILE A 454 33.27 27.72 -3.26
CA ILE A 454 33.76 26.37 -3.05
C ILE A 454 32.54 25.44 -2.80
N ASP A 455 32.28 24.53 -3.72
CA ASP A 455 31.24 23.51 -3.58
C ASP A 455 31.91 22.19 -3.14
N ILE A 456 31.46 21.66 -2.02
CA ILE A 456 32.02 20.42 -1.42
C ILE A 456 30.92 19.35 -1.42
N LEU A 457 31.11 18.29 -2.21
CA LEU A 457 30.26 17.11 -2.17
C LEU A 457 30.83 16.10 -1.18
N LEU A 458 30.05 15.67 -0.19
CA LEU A 458 30.52 14.79 0.90
C LEU A 458 29.45 13.78 1.34
N LYS A 459 29.88 12.80 2.15
CA LYS A 459 28.98 11.88 2.85
C LYS A 459 28.29 12.63 4.01
N GLN A 460 27.01 12.38 4.25
CA GLN A 460 26.26 12.98 5.35
C GLN A 460 26.95 12.81 6.72
N SER A 461 27.56 11.65 6.97
CA SER A 461 28.28 11.37 8.22
C SER A 461 29.54 12.22 8.45
N LYS A 462 30.00 12.97 7.44
CA LYS A 462 31.19 13.82 7.52
C LYS A 462 30.86 15.32 7.64
N LEU A 463 29.58 15.69 7.65
CA LEU A 463 29.17 17.09 7.69
C LEU A 463 29.67 17.81 8.94
N GLU A 464 29.49 17.20 10.12
CA GLU A 464 29.89 17.84 11.39
C GLU A 464 31.42 18.01 11.46
N ALA A 465 32.19 17.01 11.01
CA ALA A 465 33.65 17.14 10.95
C ALA A 465 34.10 18.27 10.01
N LEU A 466 33.40 18.48 8.89
CA LEU A 466 33.67 19.59 7.99
C LEU A 466 33.34 20.93 8.67
N LYS A 467 32.20 21.05 9.34
CA LYS A 467 31.79 22.27 10.06
C LYS A 467 32.82 22.68 11.11
N GLU A 468 33.30 21.73 11.92
CA GLU A 468 34.33 21.97 12.92
C GLU A 468 35.64 22.53 12.32
N GLU A 469 36.09 22.01 11.18
CA GLU A 469 37.29 22.52 10.51
C GLU A 469 37.06 23.86 9.84
N MET A 470 35.84 24.16 9.35
CA MET A 470 35.48 25.46 8.81
C MET A 470 35.39 26.54 9.92
N ASP A 471 34.82 26.22 11.07
CA ASP A 471 34.76 27.11 12.24
C ASP A 471 36.15 27.52 12.71
N LYS A 472 37.15 26.61 12.67
CA LYS A 472 38.56 26.95 13.02
C LYS A 472 39.19 27.94 12.06
N LEU A 473 38.67 28.05 10.84
CA LEU A 473 39.10 29.06 9.85
C LEU A 473 38.28 30.36 9.91
N GLY A 474 37.32 30.45 10.84
CA GLY A 474 36.41 31.60 10.99
C GLY A 474 35.34 31.65 9.89
N ILE A 475 35.04 30.53 9.24
CA ILE A 475 33.99 30.45 8.22
C ILE A 475 32.69 30.01 8.90
N THR A 476 31.77 30.98 9.11
CA THR A 476 30.48 30.78 9.74
C THR A 476 29.32 30.64 8.72
N GLY A 477 29.48 31.22 7.51
CA GLY A 477 28.49 31.19 6.44
C GLY A 477 28.66 30.00 5.52
N MET A 478 27.74 29.03 5.60
CA MET A 478 27.70 27.86 4.71
C MET A 478 26.25 27.54 4.31
N THR A 479 26.04 27.25 3.02
CA THR A 479 24.76 26.72 2.54
C THR A 479 24.87 25.23 2.38
N VAL A 480 23.95 24.48 3.00
CA VAL A 480 23.97 23.02 2.99
C VAL A 480 22.71 22.49 2.30
N SER A 481 22.89 21.64 1.29
CA SER A 481 21.79 20.98 0.59
C SER A 481 22.02 19.48 0.49
N GLN A 482 20.94 18.71 0.56
CA GLN A 482 20.98 17.26 0.35
C GLN A 482 20.86 16.97 -1.14
N VAL A 483 21.75 16.14 -1.67
CA VAL A 483 21.79 15.77 -3.09
C VAL A 483 21.91 14.26 -3.26
N LEU A 484 21.47 13.76 -4.40
CA LEU A 484 21.64 12.37 -4.78
C LEU A 484 22.79 12.27 -5.79
N GLY A 485 23.77 11.44 -5.48
CA GLY A 485 24.95 11.21 -6.34
C GLY A 485 24.93 9.84 -7.00
N CYS A 486 25.17 9.80 -8.31
CA CYS A 486 25.43 8.58 -9.07
C CYS A 486 26.93 8.48 -9.40
N GLY A 487 27.54 7.31 -9.21
CA GLY A 487 28.97 7.14 -9.51
C GLY A 487 29.44 5.69 -9.34
N ALA A 488 30.76 5.49 -9.31
CA ALA A 488 31.39 4.18 -9.19
C ALA A 488 31.06 3.45 -7.87
N GLN A 489 30.65 4.18 -6.85
CA GLN A 489 30.21 3.61 -5.58
C GLN A 489 28.78 3.09 -5.74
N LYS A 490 28.62 1.76 -5.73
CA LYS A 490 27.30 1.12 -5.71
C LYS A 490 26.80 1.03 -4.27
N GLY A 491 25.52 1.32 -4.06
CA GLY A 491 24.82 1.06 -2.79
C GLY A 491 24.80 -0.44 -2.49
N LYS A 492 24.62 -0.81 -1.21
CA LYS A 492 24.29 -2.19 -0.86
C LYS A 492 22.92 -2.52 -1.46
N ALA A 493 22.79 -3.74 -2.00
CA ALA A 493 21.51 -4.20 -2.52
C ALA A 493 20.46 -4.11 -1.43
N GLU A 494 19.39 -3.38 -1.70
CA GLU A 494 18.17 -3.37 -0.88
C GLU A 494 17.16 -4.29 -1.54
N TYR A 495 16.33 -4.95 -0.73
CA TYR A 495 15.30 -5.83 -1.24
C TYR A 495 13.94 -5.23 -0.95
N TYR A 496 13.10 -5.18 -1.96
CA TYR A 496 11.69 -4.85 -1.84
C TYR A 496 10.87 -6.02 -2.38
N ARG A 497 10.12 -6.69 -1.48
CA ARG A 497 9.28 -7.85 -1.82
C ARG A 497 10.07 -8.96 -2.54
N GLY A 498 11.29 -9.23 -2.07
CA GLY A 498 12.19 -10.24 -2.65
C GLY A 498 12.90 -9.83 -3.95
N VAL A 499 12.65 -8.62 -4.47
CA VAL A 499 13.33 -8.07 -5.65
C VAL A 499 14.44 -7.13 -5.22
N ALA A 500 15.66 -7.36 -5.70
CA ALA A 500 16.79 -6.49 -5.42
C ALA A 500 16.60 -5.12 -6.09
N ILE A 501 16.72 -4.05 -5.31
CA ILE A 501 16.80 -2.67 -5.79
C ILE A 501 18.28 -2.34 -5.98
N GLU A 502 18.71 -2.12 -7.21
CA GLU A 502 20.01 -1.51 -7.48
C GLU A 502 19.87 0.00 -7.29
N SER A 503 20.17 0.50 -6.09
CA SER A 503 20.24 1.94 -5.85
C SER A 503 21.50 2.49 -6.51
N ASN A 504 21.36 3.11 -7.67
CA ASN A 504 22.44 3.82 -8.35
C ASN A 504 22.62 5.25 -7.82
N LEU A 505 21.71 5.72 -6.96
CA LEU A 505 21.71 7.05 -6.35
C LEU A 505 21.98 6.92 -4.86
N LEU A 506 23.07 7.55 -4.39
CA LEU A 506 23.44 7.57 -2.97
C LEU A 506 23.18 8.97 -2.39
N PRO A 507 22.62 9.07 -1.18
CA PRO A 507 22.46 10.35 -0.52
C PRO A 507 23.84 10.95 -0.20
N LYS A 508 24.02 12.22 -0.56
CA LYS A 508 25.21 13.03 -0.29
C LYS A 508 24.77 14.40 0.17
N MET A 509 25.70 15.12 0.77
CA MET A 509 25.53 16.53 1.11
C MET A 509 26.36 17.36 0.14
N LYS A 510 25.83 18.52 -0.25
CA LYS A 510 26.54 19.59 -0.94
C LYS A 510 26.64 20.77 0.01
N VAL A 511 27.87 21.19 0.31
CA VAL A 511 28.16 22.37 1.10
C VAL A 511 28.75 23.43 0.19
N GLU A 512 28.15 24.60 0.18
CA GLU A 512 28.58 25.78 -0.61
C GLU A 512 29.13 26.82 0.34
N ILE A 513 30.34 27.28 0.06
CA ILE A 513 31.05 28.29 0.85
C ILE A 513 31.54 29.34 -0.12
N VAL A 514 31.37 30.62 0.23
CA VAL A 514 31.94 31.74 -0.53
C VAL A 514 32.98 32.45 0.35
N VAL A 515 34.18 32.62 -0.16
CA VAL A 515 35.28 33.23 0.58
C VAL A 515 35.95 34.36 -0.22
N CYS A 516 36.43 35.36 0.48
CA CYS A 516 37.20 36.45 -0.10
C CYS A 516 38.50 36.74 0.68
N LYS A 517 38.50 36.67 2.03
CA LYS A 517 39.66 36.87 2.88
C LYS A 517 40.42 35.58 3.23
N VAL A 518 39.69 34.53 3.46
CA VAL A 518 40.27 33.24 3.82
C VAL A 518 40.90 32.61 2.57
N PRO A 519 42.20 32.24 2.62
CA PRO A 519 42.85 31.62 1.47
C PRO A 519 42.14 30.33 1.03
N VAL A 520 41.77 30.26 -0.23
CA VAL A 520 41.08 29.06 -0.82
C VAL A 520 41.84 27.79 -0.50
N LYS A 521 43.15 27.80 -0.55
CA LYS A 521 44.00 26.67 -0.21
C LYS A 521 43.79 26.16 1.22
N ALA A 522 43.66 27.07 2.19
CA ALA A 522 43.42 26.71 3.59
C ALA A 522 42.05 26.01 3.76
N VAL A 523 41.01 26.51 3.07
CA VAL A 523 39.67 25.88 3.07
C VAL A 523 39.73 24.49 2.46
N VAL A 524 40.40 24.32 1.32
CA VAL A 524 40.52 23.03 0.64
C VAL A 524 41.33 22.04 1.49
N ASP A 525 42.46 22.48 2.07
CA ASP A 525 43.28 21.59 2.92
C ASP A 525 42.50 21.12 4.17
N ALA A 526 41.76 22.04 4.82
CA ALA A 526 40.90 21.70 5.95
C ALA A 526 39.75 20.77 5.57
N ALA A 527 39.09 21.01 4.44
CA ALA A 527 38.05 20.13 3.92
C ALA A 527 38.58 18.74 3.59
N VAL A 528 39.73 18.64 2.91
CA VAL A 528 40.38 17.36 2.60
C VAL A 528 40.71 16.61 3.89
N LYS A 529 41.28 17.29 4.89
CA LYS A 529 41.60 16.70 6.20
C LYS A 529 40.35 16.13 6.89
N ALA A 530 39.23 16.85 6.89
CA ALA A 530 37.97 16.43 7.52
C ALA A 530 37.33 15.23 6.79
N LEU A 531 37.42 15.20 5.47
CA LEU A 531 36.64 14.29 4.64
C LEU A 531 37.38 13.02 4.27
N TYR A 532 38.71 13.03 4.27
CA TYR A 532 39.54 11.91 3.81
C TYR A 532 39.32 10.64 4.63
N THR A 533 39.04 9.53 3.96
CA THR A 533 38.95 8.18 4.55
C THR A 533 39.82 7.16 3.80
N GLY A 534 40.41 7.53 2.67
CA GLY A 534 41.17 6.62 1.81
C GLY A 534 40.32 5.69 0.95
N HIS A 535 39.01 5.88 0.93
CA HIS A 535 38.09 5.04 0.16
C HIS A 535 37.35 5.80 -0.93
N ILE A 536 36.95 5.12 -1.99
CA ILE A 536 36.13 5.67 -3.05
C ILE A 536 34.83 6.23 -2.43
N GLY A 537 34.48 7.49 -2.75
CA GLY A 537 33.27 8.14 -2.28
C GLY A 537 33.45 9.21 -1.21
N ASP A 538 34.70 9.57 -0.87
CA ASP A 538 35.01 10.64 0.10
C ASP A 538 34.48 12.01 -0.32
N GLY A 539 34.27 12.22 -1.61
CA GLY A 539 33.67 13.46 -2.13
C GLY A 539 34.47 14.11 -3.23
N LYS A 540 34.08 15.33 -3.60
CA LYS A 540 34.77 16.20 -4.56
C LYS A 540 34.62 17.64 -4.12
N ILE A 541 35.64 18.45 -4.38
CA ILE A 541 35.64 19.88 -4.13
C ILE A 541 35.73 20.58 -5.49
N PHE A 542 34.80 21.48 -5.77
CA PHE A 542 34.78 22.30 -6.97
C PHE A 542 35.02 23.76 -6.55
N ILE A 543 35.84 24.47 -7.32
CA ILE A 543 36.26 25.85 -7.03
C ILE A 543 35.85 26.69 -8.24
N TYR A 544 35.09 27.75 -7.97
CA TYR A 544 34.57 28.66 -8.98
C TYR A 544 34.97 30.08 -8.66
N ASP A 545 35.31 30.86 -9.68
CA ASP A 545 35.41 32.32 -9.56
C ASP A 545 33.98 32.89 -9.53
N VAL A 546 33.71 33.79 -8.59
CA VAL A 546 32.44 34.52 -8.48
C VAL A 546 32.64 35.88 -9.08
N GLU A 547 31.83 36.21 -10.08
CA GLU A 547 31.93 37.49 -10.79
C GLU A 547 31.56 38.67 -9.88
N ASP A 548 30.49 38.54 -9.10
CA ASP A 548 30.04 39.51 -8.10
C ASP A 548 29.11 38.87 -7.05
N VAL A 549 28.93 39.55 -5.92
CA VAL A 549 27.98 39.21 -4.85
C VAL A 549 27.20 40.47 -4.49
N VAL A 550 25.88 40.34 -4.36
CA VAL A 550 25.00 41.46 -3.97
C VAL A 550 24.27 41.10 -2.68
N LYS A 551 24.38 41.96 -1.67
CA LYS A 551 23.66 41.81 -0.39
C LYS A 551 22.25 42.34 -0.53
N VAL A 552 21.26 41.43 -0.47
CA VAL A 552 19.85 41.78 -0.74
C VAL A 552 19.31 42.88 0.19
N ARG A 553 19.74 42.90 1.45
CA ARG A 553 19.25 43.86 2.45
C ARG A 553 19.73 45.29 2.18
N THR A 554 20.97 45.48 1.72
CA THR A 554 21.62 46.81 1.63
C THR A 554 21.93 47.23 0.21
N GLY A 555 21.96 46.29 -0.76
CA GLY A 555 22.38 46.53 -2.14
C GLY A 555 23.90 46.66 -2.30
N GLU A 556 24.69 46.42 -1.26
CA GLU A 556 26.16 46.38 -1.33
C GLU A 556 26.62 45.28 -2.27
N THR A 557 27.72 45.52 -2.99
CA THR A 557 28.28 44.57 -3.97
C THR A 557 29.72 44.19 -3.63
N GLY A 558 30.20 43.12 -4.23
CA GLY A 558 31.57 42.68 -4.13
C GLY A 558 31.99 42.33 -2.70
N TYR A 559 33.16 42.82 -2.32
CA TYR A 559 33.75 42.60 -1.00
C TYR A 559 32.85 43.04 0.16
N ASP A 560 32.24 44.22 0.03
CA ASP A 560 31.39 44.80 1.09
C ASP A 560 30.13 44.00 1.33
N ALA A 561 29.59 43.37 0.28
CA ALA A 561 28.46 42.44 0.39
C ALA A 561 28.78 41.20 1.21
N MET A 562 30.05 40.83 1.32
CA MET A 562 30.54 39.67 2.07
C MET A 562 30.84 39.96 3.53
N GLN A 563 30.72 41.24 3.95
CA GLN A 563 30.96 41.64 5.34
C GLN A 563 29.64 41.59 6.11
N ASP A 564 29.55 40.74 7.11
CA ASP A 564 28.50 40.79 8.12
C ASP A 564 28.97 41.73 9.22
N VAL A 565 28.64 43.02 9.06
CA VAL A 565 28.74 43.99 10.15
C VAL A 565 27.39 44.02 10.83
N GLU A 566 27.35 43.68 12.13
CA GLU A 566 26.16 43.85 12.97
C GLU A 566 25.72 45.31 13.05
#